data_5f89d2ef3a648274a9c2ce2ad8665ad0
#
_entry.id   5f89d2ef3a648274a9c2ce2ad8665ad0
#
_cell.length_a   1.000
_cell.length_b   1.000
_cell.length_c   1.000
_cell.angle_alpha   90.00
_cell.angle_beta   90.00
_cell.angle_gamma   90.00
#
_symmetry.space_group_name_H-M   'P 1'
#
loop_
_entity.id
_entity.type
_entity.pdbx_description
1 polymer ?
#
loop_
_entity_poly.entity_id
_entity_poly.type
_entity_poly.pdbx_seq_one_letter_code
_entity_poly.pdbx_strand_id
1 'polypeptide(L)'
;MSSTNFQELNLNNAFLFPAALEDPETCRLVLECITEETVGELKIKAEYTKLYNSELKYIRLDVYARDVVTEVSYDLEMQNKDEYNLPLRSRYYQAQIDVTNLKPGDEYKDLKPLYVIFICNFDPFDKEFYRYTFSMQCEEGNFPLDDGVKRIFFNTAGKNKEEVPKILIDFLGYLNDSTDSYVEQDLDEKVKQIHERIKLLKQDRNVEKNYMHYLNVEKVIKAKEMEAEEAKRKAEEEKRKAEEAQNIVREILFDSIAEMGIISEAVRECIEKEEDINILKSMHKTAMKAESLEQFEKQIVGL
;
A
#
# COMPACT_ATOMS: atom_id res chain seq x y z
N MET A 1 24.83 -3.38 -2.55
CA MET A 1 24.17 -2.75 -1.41
C MET A 1 24.80 -3.30 -0.15
N SER A 2 25.36 -2.42 0.69
CA SER A 2 25.92 -2.79 2.01
C SER A 2 24.81 -3.48 2.81
N SER A 3 25.05 -4.68 3.30
CA SER A 3 24.16 -5.32 4.27
C SER A 3 24.22 -4.46 5.53
N THR A 4 23.14 -3.74 5.83
CA THR A 4 23.06 -2.98 7.08
C THR A 4 23.23 -3.98 8.23
N ASN A 5 24.19 -3.71 9.12
CA ASN A 5 24.44 -4.54 10.27
C ASN A 5 23.19 -4.55 11.16
N PHE A 6 22.73 -5.72 11.59
CA PHE A 6 21.56 -5.86 12.46
C PHE A 6 21.64 -4.97 13.71
N GLN A 7 22.85 -4.84 14.28
CA GLN A 7 23.10 -4.01 15.45
C GLN A 7 22.88 -2.50 15.22
N GLU A 8 23.01 -2.04 13.96
CA GLU A 8 22.89 -0.63 13.57
C GLU A 8 21.48 -0.24 13.12
N LEU A 9 20.53 -1.18 13.13
CA LEU A 9 19.15 -0.89 12.73
C LEU A 9 18.50 0.09 13.71
N ASN A 10 17.82 1.08 13.16
CA ASN A 10 16.89 1.93 13.92
C ASN A 10 15.54 1.25 14.07
N LEU A 11 14.76 1.66 15.07
CA LEU A 11 13.46 1.05 15.35
C LEU A 11 12.44 1.26 14.22
N ASN A 12 12.63 2.25 13.34
CA ASN A 12 11.81 2.42 12.12
C ASN A 12 12.06 1.36 11.04
N ASN A 13 12.97 0.40 11.26
CA ASN A 13 13.24 -0.66 10.29
C ASN A 13 12.05 -1.63 10.19
N ALA A 14 11.65 -1.98 8.96
CA ALA A 14 10.48 -2.82 8.68
C ALA A 14 10.54 -4.24 9.29
N PHE A 15 11.72 -4.76 9.62
CA PHE A 15 11.87 -5.99 10.37
C PHE A 15 11.91 -5.75 11.89
N LEU A 16 12.70 -4.75 12.32
CA LEU A 16 12.95 -4.53 13.75
C LEU A 16 11.69 -4.04 14.48
N PHE A 17 10.88 -3.17 13.84
CA PHE A 17 9.68 -2.61 14.46
C PHE A 17 8.67 -3.68 14.89
N PRO A 18 8.15 -4.55 14.00
CA PRO A 18 7.26 -5.62 14.43
C PRO A 18 7.92 -6.60 15.38
N ALA A 19 9.18 -6.97 15.18
CA ALA A 19 9.90 -7.87 16.06
C ALA A 19 10.05 -7.32 17.50
N ALA A 20 10.25 -6.02 17.64
CA ALA A 20 10.32 -5.37 18.94
C ALA A 20 8.96 -5.32 19.66
N LEU A 21 7.89 -5.12 18.90
CA LEU A 21 6.56 -5.00 19.45
C LEU A 21 5.87 -6.36 19.67
N GLU A 22 6.50 -7.49 19.34
CA GLU A 22 6.09 -8.82 19.80
C GLU A 22 6.16 -8.93 21.33
N ASP A 23 7.08 -8.20 21.97
CA ASP A 23 7.14 -8.12 23.42
C ASP A 23 6.03 -7.20 23.96
N PRO A 24 5.09 -7.73 24.79
CA PRO A 24 3.94 -6.97 25.25
C PRO A 24 4.29 -5.68 26.02
N GLU A 25 5.39 -5.69 26.75
CA GLU A 25 5.82 -4.52 27.51
C GLU A 25 6.39 -3.44 26.59
N THR A 26 7.18 -3.80 25.60
CA THR A 26 7.65 -2.85 24.58
C THR A 26 6.49 -2.23 23.81
N CYS A 27 5.53 -3.05 23.37
CA CYS A 27 4.33 -2.58 22.69
C CYS A 27 3.49 -1.64 23.57
N ARG A 28 3.29 -1.98 24.85
CA ARG A 28 2.60 -1.14 25.82
C ARG A 28 3.27 0.23 25.95
N LEU A 29 4.58 0.24 26.17
CA LEU A 29 5.35 1.50 26.29
C LEU A 29 5.24 2.36 25.03
N VAL A 30 5.35 1.75 23.85
CA VAL A 30 5.17 2.45 22.56
C VAL A 30 3.78 3.04 22.45
N LEU A 31 2.73 2.27 22.72
CA LEU A 31 1.35 2.78 22.70
C LEU A 31 1.15 3.94 23.67
N GLU A 32 1.67 3.84 24.91
CA GLU A 32 1.60 4.93 25.86
C GLU A 32 2.35 6.20 25.42
N CYS A 33 3.47 6.06 24.69
CA CYS A 33 4.18 7.21 24.14
C CYS A 33 3.37 7.95 23.06
N ILE A 34 2.58 7.23 22.27
CA ILE A 34 1.89 7.80 21.09
C ILE A 34 0.43 8.14 21.35
N THR A 35 -0.25 7.44 22.25
CA THR A 35 -1.67 7.69 22.56
C THR A 35 -1.88 8.61 23.77
N GLU A 36 -0.89 8.76 24.65
CA GLU A 36 -0.98 9.44 25.93
C GLU A 36 -1.98 8.79 26.90
N GLU A 37 -2.46 7.61 26.55
CA GLU A 37 -3.40 6.84 27.36
C GLU A 37 -2.64 5.79 28.16
N THR A 38 -3.12 5.42 29.35
CA THR A 38 -2.60 4.27 30.07
C THR A 38 -3.08 3.00 29.38
N VAL A 39 -2.17 2.14 28.98
CA VAL A 39 -2.47 0.87 28.31
C VAL A 39 -2.30 -0.28 29.28
N GLY A 40 -3.29 -1.17 29.31
CA GLY A 40 -3.30 -2.34 30.18
C GLY A 40 -2.47 -3.52 29.66
N GLU A 41 -2.84 -4.73 30.06
CA GLU A 41 -2.24 -5.96 29.55
C GLU A 41 -2.61 -6.17 28.07
N LEU A 42 -1.60 -6.40 27.22
CA LEU A 42 -1.78 -6.57 25.79
C LEU A 42 -1.73 -8.04 25.36
N LYS A 43 -2.62 -8.40 24.44
CA LYS A 43 -2.49 -9.58 23.57
C LYS A 43 -2.04 -9.14 22.19
N ILE A 44 -0.87 -9.61 21.76
CA ILE A 44 -0.22 -9.16 20.53
C ILE A 44 -0.20 -10.26 19.49
N LYS A 45 -0.29 -9.85 18.23
CA LYS A 45 -0.01 -10.65 17.04
C LYS A 45 0.83 -9.79 16.09
N ALA A 46 2.14 -10.01 16.03
CA ALA A 46 3.01 -9.38 15.06
C ALA A 46 2.94 -10.09 13.71
N GLU A 47 3.20 -9.36 12.62
CA GLU A 47 3.12 -9.84 11.24
C GLU A 47 1.84 -10.64 10.93
N TYR A 48 0.71 -10.15 11.40
CA TYR A 48 -0.56 -10.84 11.29
C TYR A 48 -1.14 -10.75 9.89
N THR A 49 -0.99 -11.84 9.11
CA THR A 49 -1.61 -11.96 7.79
C THR A 49 -3.01 -12.52 7.93
N LYS A 50 -4.01 -11.81 7.42
CA LYS A 50 -5.40 -12.29 7.31
C LYS A 50 -5.75 -12.61 5.86
N LEU A 51 -5.96 -13.89 5.59
CA LEU A 51 -6.59 -14.40 4.38
C LEU A 51 -8.06 -14.72 4.70
N TYR A 52 -8.98 -13.88 4.24
CA TYR A 52 -10.41 -14.12 4.44
C TYR A 52 -11.07 -14.89 3.31
N ASN A 53 -10.61 -14.64 2.10
CA ASN A 53 -11.06 -15.30 0.87
C ASN A 53 -9.93 -15.14 -0.16
N SER A 54 -9.66 -16.17 -0.94
CA SER A 54 -8.67 -16.14 -2.03
C SER A 54 -8.97 -15.08 -3.11
N GLU A 55 -10.20 -14.57 -3.13
CA GLU A 55 -10.67 -13.54 -4.08
C GLU A 55 -10.49 -12.10 -3.56
N LEU A 56 -10.18 -11.92 -2.27
CA LEU A 56 -10.01 -10.60 -1.65
C LEU A 56 -8.54 -10.25 -1.49
N LYS A 57 -8.22 -8.96 -1.60
CA LYS A 57 -6.88 -8.46 -1.29
C LYS A 57 -6.61 -8.73 0.19
N TYR A 58 -5.62 -9.58 0.49
CA TYR A 58 -5.18 -9.81 1.86
C TYR A 58 -4.48 -8.58 2.43
N ILE A 59 -4.56 -8.42 3.75
CA ILE A 59 -3.76 -7.45 4.49
C ILE A 59 -2.74 -8.20 5.34
N ARG A 60 -1.57 -7.59 5.46
CA ARG A 60 -0.55 -7.94 6.44
C ARG A 60 -0.44 -6.76 7.37
N LEU A 61 -0.74 -6.97 8.64
CA LEU A 61 -0.57 -5.98 9.69
C LEU A 61 0.82 -6.14 10.28
N ASP A 62 1.54 -5.05 10.48
CA ASP A 62 2.84 -5.10 11.13
C ASP A 62 2.68 -5.54 12.59
N VAL A 63 1.80 -4.88 13.33
CA VAL A 63 1.49 -5.26 14.72
C VAL A 63 0.02 -5.04 15.00
N TYR A 64 -0.67 -6.08 15.42
CA TYR A 64 -2.03 -6.01 15.97
C TYR A 64 -2.00 -6.32 17.46
N ALA A 65 -2.42 -5.37 18.28
CA ALA A 65 -2.48 -5.50 19.74
C ALA A 65 -3.91 -5.27 20.23
N ARG A 66 -4.29 -5.95 21.32
CA ARG A 66 -5.57 -5.72 21.99
C ARG A 66 -5.33 -5.60 23.51
N ASP A 67 -5.79 -4.51 24.08
CA ASP A 67 -5.84 -4.32 25.51
C ASP A 67 -6.93 -5.23 26.10
N VAL A 68 -6.56 -6.04 27.10
CA VAL A 68 -7.46 -7.02 27.70
C VAL A 68 -8.50 -6.36 28.61
N VAL A 69 -8.18 -5.18 29.16
CA VAL A 69 -9.03 -4.48 30.13
C VAL A 69 -10.00 -3.54 29.42
N THR A 70 -9.48 -2.67 28.57
CA THR A 70 -10.30 -1.68 27.84
C THR A 70 -10.93 -2.23 26.58
N GLU A 71 -10.48 -3.40 26.14
CA GLU A 71 -10.85 -4.08 24.89
C GLU A 71 -10.50 -3.28 23.62
N VAL A 72 -9.80 -2.15 23.72
CA VAL A 72 -9.33 -1.37 22.57
C VAL A 72 -8.36 -2.21 21.74
N SER A 73 -8.58 -2.23 20.46
CA SER A 73 -7.68 -2.85 19.48
C SER A 73 -6.81 -1.79 18.82
N TYR A 74 -5.55 -2.11 18.61
CA TYR A 74 -4.56 -1.24 17.98
C TYR A 74 -3.95 -1.97 16.78
N ASP A 75 -3.94 -1.30 15.64
CA ASP A 75 -3.23 -1.69 14.43
C ASP A 75 -2.11 -0.68 14.21
N LEU A 76 -0.84 -1.11 14.35
CA LEU A 76 0.33 -0.25 14.26
C LEU A 76 1.13 -0.60 13.01
N GLU A 77 1.32 0.39 12.15
CA GLU A 77 1.98 0.26 10.85
C GLU A 77 3.16 1.23 10.75
N MET A 78 4.37 0.73 10.43
CA MET A 78 5.54 1.56 10.15
C MET A 78 5.68 1.84 8.66
N GLN A 79 5.67 3.11 8.24
CA GLN A 79 5.72 3.52 6.85
C GLN A 79 6.98 4.34 6.54
N ASN A 80 7.90 3.74 5.78
CA ASN A 80 9.16 4.39 5.39
C ASN A 80 9.10 5.06 4.02
N LYS A 81 8.02 4.82 3.25
CA LYS A 81 7.82 5.39 1.91
C LYS A 81 6.38 5.84 1.75
N ASP A 82 6.19 6.97 1.10
CA ASP A 82 4.86 7.43 0.71
C ASP A 82 4.41 6.70 -0.56
N GLU A 83 3.31 5.96 -0.44
CA GLU A 83 2.62 5.29 -1.54
C GLU A 83 1.34 6.05 -1.95
N TYR A 84 1.11 7.26 -1.41
CA TYR A 84 -0.03 8.15 -1.70
C TYR A 84 -1.42 7.51 -1.50
N ASN A 85 -1.53 6.47 -0.68
CA ASN A 85 -2.78 5.72 -0.51
C ASN A 85 -3.18 5.45 0.96
N LEU A 86 -2.46 6.00 1.92
CA LEU A 86 -2.64 5.72 3.35
C LEU A 86 -4.08 5.94 3.85
N PRO A 87 -4.81 7.02 3.47
CA PRO A 87 -6.20 7.19 3.89
C PRO A 87 -7.11 6.05 3.43
N LEU A 88 -6.91 5.54 2.20
CA LEU A 88 -7.68 4.41 1.68
C LEU A 88 -7.26 3.09 2.33
N ARG A 89 -5.96 2.89 2.57
CA ARG A 89 -5.45 1.72 3.30
C ARG A 89 -6.02 1.67 4.71
N SER A 90 -6.00 2.78 5.45
CA SER A 90 -6.52 2.82 6.83
C SER A 90 -7.98 2.43 6.89
N ARG A 91 -8.80 2.88 5.92
CA ARG A 91 -10.21 2.50 5.81
C ARG A 91 -10.36 0.99 5.52
N TYR A 92 -9.54 0.46 4.62
CA TYR A 92 -9.58 -0.95 4.25
C TYR A 92 -9.13 -1.85 5.42
N TYR A 93 -8.07 -1.46 6.14
CA TYR A 93 -7.57 -2.18 7.31
C TYR A 93 -8.60 -2.22 8.42
N GLN A 94 -9.22 -1.08 8.73
CA GLN A 94 -10.36 -1.04 9.67
C GLN A 94 -11.44 -2.05 9.29
N ALA A 95 -11.93 -2.01 8.05
CA ALA A 95 -13.00 -2.92 7.61
C ALA A 95 -12.61 -4.40 7.74
N GLN A 96 -11.36 -4.76 7.40
CA GLN A 96 -10.86 -6.13 7.54
C GLN A 96 -10.75 -6.58 9.00
N ILE A 97 -10.34 -5.68 9.89
CA ILE A 97 -10.25 -5.95 11.32
C ILE A 97 -11.66 -6.14 11.91
N ASP A 98 -12.62 -5.27 11.57
CA ASP A 98 -14.00 -5.34 12.05
C ASP A 98 -14.68 -6.63 11.61
N VAL A 99 -14.61 -6.98 10.32
CA VAL A 99 -15.14 -8.26 9.78
C VAL A 99 -14.54 -9.48 10.48
N THR A 100 -13.29 -9.36 10.94
CA THR A 100 -12.62 -10.48 11.62
C THR A 100 -13.02 -10.60 13.09
N ASN A 101 -13.28 -9.48 13.73
CA ASN A 101 -13.59 -9.44 15.14
C ASN A 101 -15.05 -9.76 15.43
N LEU A 102 -15.94 -9.58 14.45
CA LEU A 102 -17.37 -9.92 14.56
C LEU A 102 -17.62 -11.28 13.91
N LYS A 103 -18.14 -12.24 14.67
CA LYS A 103 -18.42 -13.60 14.20
C LYS A 103 -19.91 -13.76 13.82
N PRO A 104 -20.26 -14.77 13.01
CA PRO A 104 -21.66 -15.09 12.76
C PRO A 104 -22.44 -15.32 14.07
N GLY A 105 -23.45 -14.53 14.30
CA GLY A 105 -24.28 -14.57 15.53
C GLY A 105 -23.95 -13.49 16.56
N ASP A 106 -22.84 -12.79 16.43
CA ASP A 106 -22.51 -11.63 17.26
C ASP A 106 -23.38 -10.42 16.86
N GLU A 107 -23.61 -9.50 17.77
CA GLU A 107 -24.32 -8.25 17.51
C GLU A 107 -23.34 -7.12 17.16
N TYR A 108 -23.76 -6.12 16.37
CA TYR A 108 -22.91 -4.96 16.02
C TYR A 108 -22.37 -4.19 17.23
N LYS A 109 -23.11 -4.20 18.36
CA LYS A 109 -22.65 -3.60 19.62
C LYS A 109 -21.44 -4.31 20.25
N ASP A 110 -21.12 -5.54 19.78
CA ASP A 110 -19.96 -6.31 20.25
C ASP A 110 -18.66 -5.87 19.57
N LEU A 111 -18.73 -5.02 18.53
CA LEU A 111 -17.56 -4.36 17.98
C LEU A 111 -16.87 -3.52 19.05
N LYS A 112 -15.55 -3.60 19.08
CA LYS A 112 -14.72 -2.92 20.07
C LYS A 112 -14.03 -1.70 19.45
N PRO A 113 -13.65 -0.71 20.27
CA PRO A 113 -12.89 0.42 19.77
C PRO A 113 -11.63 -0.02 19.02
N LEU A 114 -11.31 0.66 17.92
CA LEU A 114 -10.19 0.35 17.04
C LEU A 114 -9.41 1.60 16.68
N TYR A 115 -8.10 1.58 16.94
CA TYR A 115 -7.17 2.62 16.53
C TYR A 115 -6.28 2.06 15.41
N VAL A 116 -6.41 2.60 14.21
CA VAL A 116 -5.55 2.30 13.06
C VAL A 116 -4.46 3.37 13.00
N ILE A 117 -3.24 2.99 13.28
CA ILE A 117 -2.11 3.88 13.54
C ILE A 117 -1.03 3.66 12.47
N PHE A 118 -0.72 4.72 11.73
CA PHE A 118 0.41 4.75 10.81
C PHE A 118 1.49 5.67 11.36
N ILE A 119 2.72 5.17 11.47
CA ILE A 119 3.89 5.97 11.85
C ILE A 119 4.72 6.17 10.57
N CYS A 120 4.83 7.42 10.10
CA CYS A 120 5.39 7.76 8.81
C CYS A 120 6.73 8.51 8.96
N ASN A 121 7.75 8.10 8.20
CA ASN A 121 9.01 8.84 8.06
C ASN A 121 8.91 10.00 7.06
N PHE A 122 7.71 10.39 6.71
CA PHE A 122 7.36 11.51 5.82
C PHE A 122 6.07 12.15 6.32
N ASP A 123 5.74 13.33 5.82
CA ASP A 123 4.46 13.98 6.15
C ASP A 123 3.34 13.48 5.20
N PRO A 124 2.39 12.67 5.69
CA PRO A 124 1.36 12.08 4.84
C PRO A 124 0.30 13.08 4.33
N PHE A 125 0.28 14.33 4.85
CA PHE A 125 -0.73 15.34 4.54
C PHE A 125 -0.18 16.73 4.22
N ASP A 126 1.15 16.91 4.20
CA ASP A 126 1.84 18.18 3.89
C ASP A 126 1.38 19.35 4.79
N LYS A 127 1.11 19.08 6.09
CA LYS A 127 0.71 20.09 7.08
C LYS A 127 1.71 20.27 8.21
N GLU A 128 2.82 19.54 8.18
CA GLU A 128 3.94 19.62 9.11
C GLU A 128 3.58 19.32 10.59
N PHE A 129 2.45 18.62 10.84
CA PHE A 129 2.09 18.19 12.18
C PHE A 129 2.77 16.88 12.56
N TYR A 130 3.07 16.71 13.86
CA TYR A 130 3.54 15.44 14.39
C TYR A 130 2.46 14.37 14.44
N ARG A 131 1.19 14.78 14.59
CA ARG A 131 0.05 13.88 14.72
C ARG A 131 -1.16 14.40 13.96
N TYR A 132 -1.79 13.51 13.20
CA TYR A 132 -3.08 13.72 12.55
C TYR A 132 -4.06 12.68 13.06
N THR A 133 -5.10 13.10 13.76
CA THR A 133 -6.15 12.21 14.28
C THR A 133 -7.45 12.46 13.53
N PHE A 134 -8.00 11.40 12.96
CA PHE A 134 -9.27 11.45 12.23
C PHE A 134 -10.31 10.58 12.94
N SER A 135 -11.49 11.16 13.15
CA SER A 135 -12.71 10.50 13.61
C SER A 135 -13.89 11.00 12.76
N MET A 136 -14.96 10.23 12.72
CA MET A 136 -16.17 10.63 11.99
C MET A 136 -16.95 11.68 12.78
N GLN A 137 -17.43 12.73 12.07
CA GLN A 137 -18.24 13.79 12.64
C GLN A 137 -19.48 14.05 11.78
N CYS A 138 -20.56 14.47 12.41
CA CYS A 138 -21.75 14.95 11.73
C CYS A 138 -21.47 16.33 11.11
N GLU A 139 -21.62 16.47 9.81
CA GLU A 139 -21.37 17.74 9.09
C GLU A 139 -22.32 18.84 9.50
N GLU A 140 -23.61 18.53 9.76
CA GLU A 140 -24.64 19.50 10.09
C GLU A 140 -24.53 20.06 11.52
N GLY A 141 -24.11 19.20 12.47
CA GLY A 141 -24.11 19.54 13.90
C GLY A 141 -22.72 19.62 14.54
N ASN A 142 -21.67 19.24 13.80
CA ASN A 142 -20.28 19.20 14.27
C ASN A 142 -20.10 18.45 15.61
N PHE A 143 -20.76 17.28 15.74
CA PHE A 143 -20.60 16.35 16.86
C PHE A 143 -20.05 15.01 16.38
N PRO A 144 -19.29 14.26 17.21
CA PRO A 144 -18.70 12.98 16.81
C PRO A 144 -19.77 11.92 16.57
N LEU A 145 -19.48 10.98 15.63
CA LEU A 145 -20.29 9.76 15.42
C LEU A 145 -20.18 8.81 16.62
N ASP A 146 -19.04 8.84 17.29
CA ASP A 146 -18.73 8.03 18.49
C ASP A 146 -18.81 6.51 18.23
N ASP A 147 -18.33 6.10 17.06
CA ASP A 147 -18.27 4.69 16.63
C ASP A 147 -17.06 3.93 17.23
N GLY A 148 -16.25 4.58 18.06
CA GLY A 148 -15.05 4.02 18.68
C GLY A 148 -13.85 3.85 17.77
N VAL A 149 -13.90 4.36 16.51
CA VAL A 149 -12.79 4.25 15.57
C VAL A 149 -11.97 5.52 15.53
N LYS A 150 -10.63 5.38 15.64
CA LYS A 150 -9.67 6.45 15.36
C LYS A 150 -8.68 6.01 14.29
N ARG A 151 -8.38 6.89 13.35
CA ARG A 151 -7.27 6.74 12.40
C ARG A 151 -6.24 7.79 12.70
N ILE A 152 -5.05 7.36 13.09
CA ILE A 152 -4.00 8.23 13.59
C ILE A 152 -2.77 8.08 12.68
N PHE A 153 -2.27 9.22 12.21
CA PHE A 153 -1.05 9.23 11.41
C PHE A 153 -0.03 10.09 12.14
N PHE A 154 1.13 9.51 12.39
CA PHE A 154 2.27 10.22 12.96
C PHE A 154 3.28 10.54 11.86
N ASN A 155 3.86 11.74 11.95
CA ASN A 155 4.95 12.21 11.11
C ASN A 155 6.19 12.40 11.99
N THR A 156 7.26 11.64 11.73
CA THR A 156 8.49 11.73 12.55
C THR A 156 9.23 13.06 12.36
N ALA A 157 8.88 13.86 11.35
CA ALA A 157 9.49 15.15 11.01
C ALA A 157 8.53 16.35 11.20
N GLY A 158 7.54 16.23 12.08
CA GLY A 158 6.60 17.32 12.38
C GLY A 158 7.30 18.58 12.92
N LYS A 159 6.61 19.72 12.89
CA LYS A 159 7.16 21.01 13.31
C LYS A 159 6.41 21.69 14.46
N ASN A 160 5.18 21.26 14.77
CA ASN A 160 4.31 21.84 15.80
C ASN A 160 4.63 21.32 17.21
N LYS A 161 5.89 21.46 17.67
CA LYS A 161 6.40 20.92 18.94
C LYS A 161 5.61 21.38 20.16
N GLU A 162 5.10 22.60 20.13
CA GLU A 162 4.37 23.21 21.26
C GLU A 162 2.94 22.65 21.44
N GLU A 163 2.44 21.91 20.43
CA GLU A 163 1.07 21.38 20.40
C GLU A 163 0.99 19.91 20.76
N VAL A 164 2.13 19.26 20.98
CA VAL A 164 2.22 17.82 21.28
C VAL A 164 3.14 17.59 22.49
N PRO A 165 2.90 16.52 23.29
CA PRO A 165 3.71 16.26 24.45
C PRO A 165 5.14 15.84 24.07
N LYS A 166 6.10 16.18 24.93
CA LYS A 166 7.52 15.88 24.76
C LYS A 166 7.77 14.38 24.49
N ILE A 167 7.06 13.51 25.21
CA ILE A 167 7.21 12.06 25.08
C ILE A 167 6.95 11.57 23.65
N LEU A 168 5.96 12.16 22.94
CA LEU A 168 5.69 11.83 21.55
C LEU A 168 6.85 12.25 20.65
N ILE A 169 7.39 13.46 20.84
CA ILE A 169 8.53 13.96 20.06
C ILE A 169 9.76 13.10 20.30
N ASP A 170 10.04 12.79 21.56
CA ASP A 170 11.18 11.94 21.98
C ASP A 170 11.08 10.55 21.33
N PHE A 171 9.91 9.94 21.35
CA PHE A 171 9.68 8.62 20.74
C PHE A 171 9.79 8.65 19.22
N LEU A 172 9.15 9.63 18.55
CA LEU A 172 9.23 9.75 17.09
C LEU A 172 10.67 10.02 16.60
N GLY A 173 11.45 10.80 17.36
CA GLY A 173 12.87 10.98 17.11
C GLY A 173 13.67 9.69 17.31
N TYR A 174 13.39 8.95 18.38
CA TYR A 174 14.02 7.67 18.68
C TYR A 174 13.79 6.61 17.59
N LEU A 175 12.65 6.63 16.91
CA LEU A 175 12.43 5.73 15.76
C LEU A 175 13.47 5.91 14.67
N ASN A 176 13.92 7.13 14.43
CA ASN A 176 14.88 7.46 13.38
C ASN A 176 16.34 7.36 13.84
N ASP A 177 16.59 7.51 15.14
CA ASP A 177 17.90 7.39 15.76
C ASP A 177 17.80 6.59 17.06
N SER A 178 17.97 5.27 16.97
CA SER A 178 17.88 4.34 18.10
C SER A 178 19.26 4.04 18.70
N THR A 179 20.17 5.03 18.70
CA THR A 179 21.53 4.90 19.24
C THR A 179 21.60 5.23 20.72
N ASP A 180 22.64 4.71 21.41
CA ASP A 180 22.94 5.08 22.81
C ASP A 180 23.14 6.59 22.95
N SER A 181 23.81 7.25 21.99
CA SER A 181 24.03 8.71 22.01
C SER A 181 22.76 9.53 21.92
N TYR A 182 21.73 9.03 21.23
CA TYR A 182 20.41 9.70 21.22
C TYR A 182 19.76 9.62 22.60
N VAL A 183 19.84 8.47 23.26
CA VAL A 183 19.19 8.22 24.55
C VAL A 183 19.91 8.86 25.74
N GLU A 184 21.21 9.22 25.60
CA GLU A 184 21.96 10.03 26.58
C GLU A 184 21.42 11.46 26.70
N GLN A 185 20.60 11.92 25.76
CA GLN A 185 19.92 13.21 25.85
C GLN A 185 18.83 13.19 26.93
N ASP A 186 18.24 14.35 27.20
CA ASP A 186 17.11 14.47 28.14
C ASP A 186 15.81 13.95 27.50
N LEU A 187 15.65 12.62 27.44
CA LEU A 187 14.46 11.95 26.91
C LEU A 187 13.52 11.48 28.03
N ASP A 188 12.26 11.24 27.65
CA ASP A 188 11.28 10.60 28.53
C ASP A 188 11.74 9.21 28.98
N GLU A 189 11.44 8.86 30.22
CA GLU A 189 11.87 7.60 30.83
C GLU A 189 11.32 6.36 30.10
N LYS A 190 10.11 6.43 29.53
CA LYS A 190 9.56 5.31 28.75
C LYS A 190 10.35 5.07 27.45
N VAL A 191 10.84 6.12 26.81
CA VAL A 191 11.70 5.98 25.61
C VAL A 191 13.03 5.31 25.98
N LYS A 192 13.60 5.63 27.14
CA LYS A 192 14.80 4.94 27.65
C LYS A 192 14.54 3.48 27.95
N GLN A 193 13.39 3.16 28.54
CA GLN A 193 12.98 1.77 28.79
C GLN A 193 12.80 0.99 27.47
N ILE A 194 12.18 1.59 26.46
CA ILE A 194 12.09 1.00 25.12
C ILE A 194 13.49 0.71 24.57
N HIS A 195 14.42 1.67 24.68
CA HIS A 195 15.79 1.50 24.20
C HIS A 195 16.49 0.30 24.83
N GLU A 196 16.43 0.15 26.16
CA GLU A 196 17.04 -1.00 26.84
C GLU A 196 16.44 -2.34 26.37
N ARG A 197 15.14 -2.38 26.10
CA ARG A 197 14.50 -3.58 25.56
C ARG A 197 14.95 -3.87 24.13
N ILE A 198 15.09 -2.86 23.29
CA ILE A 198 15.63 -2.99 21.93
C ILE A 198 17.07 -3.49 21.95
N LYS A 199 17.91 -3.02 22.89
CA LYS A 199 19.29 -3.52 23.06
C LYS A 199 19.29 -5.01 23.41
N LEU A 200 18.44 -5.45 24.32
CA LEU A 200 18.31 -6.86 24.67
C LEU A 200 17.84 -7.70 23.46
N LEU A 201 16.84 -7.20 22.71
CA LEU A 201 16.34 -7.86 21.50
C LEU A 201 17.45 -8.03 20.45
N LYS A 202 18.28 -7.00 20.25
CA LYS A 202 19.40 -7.06 19.30
C LYS A 202 20.50 -8.04 19.71
N GLN A 203 20.60 -8.41 20.99
CA GLN A 203 21.53 -9.43 21.47
C GLN A 203 21.02 -10.86 21.24
N ASP A 204 19.73 -11.05 20.89
CA ASP A 204 19.16 -12.37 20.64
C ASP A 204 19.60 -12.89 19.25
N ARG A 205 20.38 -13.96 19.27
CA ARG A 205 20.88 -14.63 18.04
C ARG A 205 19.78 -15.19 17.16
N ASN A 206 18.61 -15.51 17.70
CA ASN A 206 17.51 -16.01 16.90
C ASN A 206 16.86 -14.88 16.13
N VAL A 207 16.72 -13.69 16.73
CA VAL A 207 16.23 -12.49 16.06
C VAL A 207 17.17 -12.08 14.93
N GLU A 208 18.49 -12.09 15.16
CA GLU A 208 19.48 -11.83 14.14
C GLU A 208 19.39 -12.83 12.96
N LYS A 209 19.22 -14.13 13.23
CA LYS A 209 19.00 -15.14 12.20
C LYS A 209 17.72 -14.90 11.41
N ASN A 210 16.64 -14.53 12.09
CA ASN A 210 15.35 -14.19 11.44
C ASN A 210 15.52 -12.97 10.53
N TYR A 211 16.28 -11.97 10.94
CA TYR A 211 16.63 -10.83 10.11
C TYR A 211 17.39 -11.23 8.84
N MET A 212 18.39 -12.11 8.96
CA MET A 212 19.10 -12.62 7.77
C MET A 212 18.19 -13.41 6.83
N HIS A 213 17.25 -14.17 7.37
CA HIS A 213 16.23 -14.84 6.57
C HIS A 213 15.30 -13.83 5.87
N TYR A 214 14.81 -12.83 6.60
CA TYR A 214 14.00 -11.74 6.07
C TYR A 214 14.68 -11.03 4.89
N LEU A 215 15.97 -10.68 5.01
CA LEU A 215 16.74 -10.06 3.93
C LEU A 215 16.83 -10.95 2.68
N ASN A 216 16.94 -12.26 2.86
CA ASN A 216 16.98 -13.19 1.72
C ASN A 216 15.63 -13.28 1.03
N VAL A 217 14.52 -13.36 1.78
CA VAL A 217 13.16 -13.35 1.24
C VAL A 217 12.87 -12.04 0.51
N GLU A 218 13.23 -10.90 1.10
CA GLU A 218 13.06 -9.59 0.47
C GLU A 218 13.80 -9.47 -0.87
N LYS A 219 15.03 -10.00 -0.95
CA LYS A 219 15.79 -10.04 -2.21
C LYS A 219 15.07 -10.85 -3.29
N VAL A 220 14.52 -12.01 -2.91
CA VAL A 220 13.77 -12.86 -3.86
C VAL A 220 12.48 -12.18 -4.32
N ILE A 221 11.75 -11.53 -3.42
CA ILE A 221 10.53 -10.79 -3.76
C ILE A 221 10.86 -9.66 -4.73
N LYS A 222 11.85 -8.82 -4.42
CA LYS A 222 12.28 -7.72 -5.31
C LYS A 222 12.71 -8.21 -6.69
N ALA A 223 13.43 -9.32 -6.76
CA ALA A 223 13.84 -9.90 -8.05
C ALA A 223 12.61 -10.32 -8.88
N LYS A 224 11.61 -10.95 -8.26
CA LYS A 224 10.37 -11.35 -8.96
C LYS A 224 9.53 -10.14 -9.38
N GLU A 225 9.45 -9.10 -8.56
CA GLU A 225 8.76 -7.85 -8.91
C GLU A 225 9.40 -7.19 -10.13
N MET A 226 10.73 -7.11 -10.17
CA MET A 226 11.47 -6.58 -11.32
C MET A 226 11.24 -7.41 -12.60
N GLU A 227 11.24 -8.74 -12.49
CA GLU A 227 10.94 -9.64 -13.62
C GLU A 227 9.51 -9.44 -14.13
N ALA A 228 8.53 -9.31 -13.22
CA ALA A 228 7.12 -9.08 -13.58
C ALA A 228 6.92 -7.71 -14.25
N GLU A 229 7.58 -6.67 -13.75
CA GLU A 229 7.52 -5.33 -14.34
C GLU A 229 8.16 -5.28 -15.73
N GLU A 230 9.31 -5.96 -15.90
CA GLU A 230 9.96 -6.06 -17.20
C GLU A 230 9.09 -6.85 -18.21
N ALA A 231 8.47 -7.94 -17.78
CA ALA A 231 7.54 -8.71 -18.61
C ALA A 231 6.33 -7.89 -19.03
N LYS A 232 5.75 -7.12 -18.10
CA LYS A 232 4.64 -6.21 -18.39
C LYS A 232 5.04 -5.15 -19.40
N ARG A 233 6.19 -4.51 -19.22
CA ARG A 233 6.71 -3.49 -20.17
C ARG A 233 6.92 -4.07 -21.58
N LYS A 234 7.47 -5.31 -21.67
CA LYS A 234 7.65 -5.99 -22.96
C LYS A 234 6.31 -6.26 -23.64
N ALA A 235 5.32 -6.76 -22.89
CA ALA A 235 3.98 -7.02 -23.42
C ALA A 235 3.29 -5.75 -23.90
N GLU A 236 3.41 -4.63 -23.18
CA GLU A 236 2.88 -3.32 -23.58
C GLU A 236 3.56 -2.81 -24.85
N GLU A 237 4.89 -2.97 -24.97
CA GLU A 237 5.63 -2.59 -26.16
C GLU A 237 5.24 -3.42 -27.38
N GLU A 238 5.07 -4.74 -27.23
CA GLU A 238 4.60 -5.61 -28.30
C GLU A 238 3.18 -5.25 -28.76
N LYS A 239 2.28 -4.95 -27.79
CA LYS A 239 0.93 -4.50 -28.10
C LYS A 239 0.95 -3.18 -28.91
N ARG A 240 1.75 -2.21 -28.49
CA ARG A 240 1.90 -0.93 -29.21
C ARG A 240 2.42 -1.14 -30.63
N LYS A 241 3.45 -1.99 -30.81
CA LYS A 241 3.98 -2.31 -32.15
C LYS A 241 2.93 -3.01 -33.04
N ALA A 242 2.11 -3.86 -32.46
CA ALA A 242 1.02 -4.50 -33.19
C ALA A 242 -0.05 -3.50 -33.63
N GLU A 243 -0.46 -2.59 -32.72
CA GLU A 243 -1.40 -1.52 -33.03
C GLU A 243 -0.86 -0.53 -34.10
N GLU A 244 0.43 -0.16 -34.00
CA GLU A 244 1.10 0.65 -35.03
C GLU A 244 1.10 -0.04 -36.39
N ALA A 245 1.41 -1.33 -36.45
CA ALA A 245 1.39 -2.11 -37.67
C ALA A 245 -0.02 -2.22 -38.29
N GLN A 246 -1.05 -2.40 -37.46
CA GLN A 246 -2.45 -2.38 -37.89
C GLN A 246 -2.85 -1.02 -38.50
N ASN A 247 -2.46 0.07 -37.85
CA ASN A 247 -2.78 1.42 -38.30
C ASN A 247 -2.12 1.71 -39.66
N ILE A 248 -0.86 1.34 -39.84
CA ILE A 248 -0.17 1.48 -41.14
C ILE A 248 -0.90 0.72 -42.26
N VAL A 249 -1.33 -0.52 -42.00
CA VAL A 249 -2.08 -1.32 -43.00
C VAL A 249 -3.42 -0.68 -43.30
N ARG A 250 -4.10 -0.12 -42.28
CA ARG A 250 -5.37 0.58 -42.44
C ARG A 250 -5.24 1.88 -43.27
N GLU A 251 -4.20 2.65 -43.02
CA GLU A 251 -3.89 3.85 -43.83
C GLU A 251 -3.64 3.49 -45.29
N ILE A 252 -2.77 2.50 -45.54
CA ILE A 252 -2.49 2.00 -46.90
C ILE A 252 -3.77 1.52 -47.61
N LEU A 253 -4.67 0.84 -46.87
CA LEU A 253 -5.96 0.40 -47.41
C LEU A 253 -6.84 1.59 -47.77
N PHE A 254 -6.97 2.60 -46.92
CA PHE A 254 -7.74 3.79 -47.20
C PHE A 254 -7.18 4.58 -48.39
N ASP A 255 -5.87 4.75 -48.48
CA ASP A 255 -5.22 5.43 -49.61
C ASP A 255 -5.53 4.68 -50.91
N SER A 256 -5.43 3.36 -50.92
CA SER A 256 -5.72 2.53 -52.10
C SER A 256 -7.18 2.65 -52.56
N ILE A 257 -8.12 2.81 -51.60
CA ILE A 257 -9.54 2.93 -51.90
C ILE A 257 -9.88 4.36 -52.33
N ALA A 258 -9.23 5.38 -51.78
CA ALA A 258 -9.48 6.80 -52.11
C ALA A 258 -9.26 7.10 -53.58
N GLU A 259 -8.36 6.39 -54.26
CA GLU A 259 -8.14 6.49 -55.69
C GLU A 259 -9.35 6.00 -56.52
N MET A 260 -10.20 5.11 -55.95
CA MET A 260 -11.38 4.56 -56.63
C MET A 260 -12.67 5.36 -56.39
N GLY A 261 -12.68 6.24 -55.37
CA GLY A 261 -13.84 7.06 -55.03
C GLY A 261 -14.11 7.20 -53.53
N ILE A 262 -15.31 7.68 -53.18
CA ILE A 262 -15.73 7.88 -51.77
C ILE A 262 -16.44 6.61 -51.26
N ILE A 263 -15.85 5.96 -50.27
CA ILE A 263 -16.44 4.76 -49.64
C ILE A 263 -17.71 5.07 -48.84
N SER A 264 -18.59 4.05 -48.75
CA SER A 264 -19.77 4.12 -47.87
C SER A 264 -19.35 4.13 -46.40
N GLU A 265 -20.19 4.73 -45.53
CA GLU A 265 -19.97 4.78 -44.07
C GLU A 265 -19.85 3.37 -43.48
N ALA A 266 -20.68 2.41 -43.97
CA ALA A 266 -20.66 1.03 -43.52
C ALA A 266 -19.27 0.34 -43.75
N VAL A 267 -18.69 0.55 -44.93
CA VAL A 267 -17.37 -0.02 -45.24
C VAL A 267 -16.24 0.70 -44.44
N ARG A 268 -16.37 2.00 -44.26
CA ARG A 268 -15.45 2.77 -43.41
C ARG A 268 -15.43 2.20 -41.98
N GLU A 269 -16.61 2.06 -41.34
CA GLU A 269 -16.72 1.49 -40.00
C GLU A 269 -16.19 0.04 -39.92
N CYS A 270 -16.41 -0.77 -40.95
CA CYS A 270 -15.89 -2.15 -41.01
C CYS A 270 -14.37 -2.15 -40.95
N ILE A 271 -13.70 -1.30 -41.74
CA ILE A 271 -12.23 -1.19 -41.77
C ILE A 271 -11.70 -0.61 -40.45
N GLU A 272 -12.37 0.40 -39.88
CA GLU A 272 -11.94 1.06 -38.64
C GLU A 272 -12.03 0.15 -37.42
N LYS A 273 -13.05 -0.71 -37.36
CA LYS A 273 -13.29 -1.64 -36.24
C LYS A 273 -12.54 -2.97 -36.36
N GLU A 274 -11.96 -3.27 -37.53
CA GLU A 274 -11.24 -4.53 -37.73
C GLU A 274 -9.91 -4.54 -36.97
N GLU A 275 -9.74 -5.51 -36.08
CA GLU A 275 -8.55 -5.67 -35.24
C GLU A 275 -7.58 -6.74 -35.79
N ASP A 276 -8.01 -7.63 -36.68
CA ASP A 276 -7.12 -8.64 -37.25
C ASP A 276 -6.33 -8.08 -38.45
N ILE A 277 -5.03 -7.93 -38.26
CA ILE A 277 -4.13 -7.43 -39.29
C ILE A 277 -4.16 -8.30 -40.59
N ASN A 278 -4.47 -9.59 -40.48
CA ASN A 278 -4.54 -10.47 -41.66
C ASN A 278 -5.81 -10.20 -42.45
N ILE A 279 -6.91 -9.88 -41.79
CA ILE A 279 -8.15 -9.44 -42.44
C ILE A 279 -7.93 -8.09 -43.12
N LEU A 280 -7.32 -7.10 -42.44
CA LEU A 280 -6.96 -5.82 -43.05
C LEU A 280 -6.05 -6.00 -44.27
N LYS A 281 -5.06 -6.86 -44.22
CA LYS A 281 -4.21 -7.20 -45.38
C LYS A 281 -5.00 -7.89 -46.50
N SER A 282 -6.00 -8.72 -46.16
CA SER A 282 -6.88 -9.34 -47.14
C SER A 282 -7.77 -8.32 -47.83
N MET A 283 -8.36 -7.39 -47.04
CA MET A 283 -9.10 -6.25 -47.58
C MET A 283 -8.28 -5.40 -48.52
N HIS A 284 -7.04 -5.09 -48.16
CA HIS A 284 -6.11 -4.34 -49.04
C HIS A 284 -5.82 -5.10 -50.34
N LYS A 285 -5.58 -6.42 -50.29
CA LYS A 285 -5.39 -7.23 -51.50
C LYS A 285 -6.64 -7.25 -52.38
N THR A 286 -7.82 -7.20 -51.78
CA THR A 286 -9.10 -7.14 -52.48
C THR A 286 -9.25 -5.78 -53.14
N ALA A 287 -8.93 -4.66 -52.44
CA ALA A 287 -8.92 -3.32 -53.01
C ALA A 287 -7.99 -3.23 -54.24
N MET A 288 -6.78 -3.76 -54.17
CA MET A 288 -5.81 -3.77 -55.28
C MET A 288 -6.27 -4.56 -56.50
N LYS A 289 -7.26 -5.45 -56.38
CA LYS A 289 -7.78 -6.27 -57.49
C LYS A 289 -9.11 -5.77 -58.02
N ALA A 290 -9.79 -4.91 -57.28
CA ALA A 290 -11.09 -4.40 -57.67
C ALA A 290 -10.97 -3.40 -58.84
N GLU A 291 -11.81 -3.54 -59.82
CA GLU A 291 -11.92 -2.64 -60.99
C GLU A 291 -12.76 -1.39 -60.69
N SER A 292 -13.55 -1.44 -59.60
CA SER A 292 -14.38 -0.33 -59.16
C SER A 292 -14.62 -0.40 -57.65
N LEU A 293 -14.97 0.75 -57.06
CA LEU A 293 -15.35 0.87 -55.64
C LEU A 293 -16.56 -0.02 -55.30
N GLU A 294 -17.56 -0.08 -56.16
CA GLU A 294 -18.76 -0.91 -55.96
C GLU A 294 -18.42 -2.41 -55.91
N GLN A 295 -17.46 -2.88 -56.70
CA GLN A 295 -16.98 -4.24 -56.67
C GLN A 295 -16.25 -4.55 -55.33
N PHE A 296 -15.39 -3.63 -54.84
CA PHE A 296 -14.71 -3.74 -53.57
C PHE A 296 -15.70 -3.83 -52.39
N GLU A 297 -16.69 -2.87 -52.33
CA GLU A 297 -17.64 -2.80 -51.24
C GLU A 297 -18.50 -4.09 -51.15
N LYS A 298 -18.93 -4.65 -52.30
CA LYS A 298 -19.70 -5.92 -52.32
C LYS A 298 -18.87 -7.10 -51.81
N GLN A 299 -17.56 -7.10 -51.99
CA GLN A 299 -16.69 -8.17 -51.50
C GLN A 299 -16.39 -8.06 -50.01
N ILE A 300 -16.32 -6.85 -49.47
CA ILE A 300 -16.06 -6.61 -48.04
C ILE A 300 -17.30 -6.85 -47.17
N VAL A 301 -18.50 -6.43 -47.62
CA VAL A 301 -19.75 -6.63 -46.88
C VAL A 301 -20.18 -8.09 -46.86
N GLY A 302 -19.63 -8.93 -47.71
CA GLY A 302 -19.86 -10.39 -47.75
C GLY A 302 -18.88 -11.23 -46.94
N LEU A 303 -17.88 -10.61 -46.28
CA LEU A 303 -16.94 -11.23 -45.35
C LEU A 303 -17.39 -11.00 -43.90
#